data_f09dde74faf0c04a2d9e0433c9cb1b5e
#
_entry.id   f09dde74faf0c04a2d9e0433c9cb1b5e
#
_cell.length_a   1.000
_cell.length_b   1.000
_cell.length_c   1.000
_cell.angle_alpha   90.00
_cell.angle_beta   90.00
_cell.angle_gamma   90.00
#
_symmetry.space_group_name_H-M   'P 1'
#
loop_
_entity.id
_entity.type
_entity.pdbx_description
1 polymer ?
#
loop_
_entity_poly.entity_id
_entity_poly.type
_entity_poly.pdbx_seq_one_letter_code
_entity_poly.pdbx_strand_id
1 'polypeptide(L)'
;PQSTPRSAWRAGEVPTLYQRDPAWSQALYGGDAFGVTGCGPTCLAMAYVALTGRSDLSPADAGALSERMGCASSDGTAWAFMTEGAAQLGLCEELPADELSVRRALVAGRPVICSMGPGDFTSTGHFIVLAGIDEHGRLEIRDPNSPERTAKTWDFDTVLRQCRNLWAYSAA
;
A
#
# COMPACT_ATOMS: atom_id res chain seq x y z
N PRO A 1 12.62 -6.60 -8.41
CA PRO A 1 13.24 -5.88 -7.30
C PRO A 1 13.13 -6.67 -5.99
N GLN A 2 14.04 -6.37 -5.08
CA GLN A 2 14.14 -7.08 -3.81
C GLN A 2 13.45 -6.27 -2.70
N SER A 3 12.50 -6.91 -2.04
CA SER A 3 11.77 -6.32 -0.91
C SER A 3 12.58 -6.36 0.38
N THR A 4 12.16 -5.57 1.37
CA THR A 4 12.67 -5.70 2.74
C THR A 4 12.56 -7.15 3.20
N PRO A 5 13.63 -7.78 3.70
CA PRO A 5 13.57 -9.17 4.15
C PRO A 5 12.55 -9.35 5.26
N ARG A 6 11.85 -10.47 5.23
CA ARG A 6 10.79 -10.78 6.22
C ARG A 6 11.32 -10.69 7.66
N SER A 7 12.57 -11.09 7.90
CA SER A 7 13.20 -11.01 9.21
C SER A 7 13.37 -9.58 9.74
N ALA A 8 13.25 -8.58 8.87
CA ALA A 8 13.35 -7.16 9.24
C ALA A 8 11.98 -6.47 9.35
N TRP A 9 10.89 -7.19 9.13
CA TRP A 9 9.54 -6.64 9.28
C TRP A 9 9.25 -6.38 10.76
N ARG A 10 8.82 -5.16 11.07
CA ARG A 10 8.55 -4.77 12.46
C ARG A 10 7.49 -3.68 12.54
N ALA A 11 6.80 -3.61 13.67
CA ALA A 11 5.84 -2.53 13.93
C ALA A 11 6.57 -1.18 13.96
N GLY A 12 5.89 -0.16 13.48
CA GLY A 12 6.42 1.21 13.45
C GLY A 12 7.21 1.56 12.21
N GLU A 13 7.48 0.59 11.33
CA GLU A 13 8.16 0.82 10.06
C GLU A 13 7.36 0.22 8.91
N VAL A 14 7.08 1.02 7.89
CA VAL A 14 6.46 0.50 6.66
C VAL A 14 7.57 -0.17 5.85
N PRO A 15 7.55 -1.50 5.68
CA PRO A 15 8.57 -2.16 4.87
C PRO A 15 8.42 -1.76 3.41
N THR A 16 9.48 -1.91 2.63
CA THR A 16 9.41 -1.75 1.19
C THR A 16 9.12 -3.12 0.58
N LEU A 17 7.90 -3.34 0.12
CA LEU A 17 7.50 -4.58 -0.54
C LEU A 17 7.14 -4.28 -1.99
N TYR A 18 7.67 -5.08 -2.91
CA TYR A 18 7.44 -4.92 -4.34
C TYR A 18 6.57 -6.04 -4.88
N GLN A 19 5.56 -5.69 -5.67
CA GLN A 19 4.69 -6.69 -6.29
C GLN A 19 5.45 -7.62 -7.25
N ARG A 20 6.55 -7.13 -7.83
CA ARG A 20 7.37 -7.91 -8.77
C ARG A 20 8.50 -8.70 -8.09
N ASP A 21 8.55 -8.73 -6.78
CA ASP A 21 9.53 -9.56 -6.07
C ASP A 21 9.32 -11.03 -6.46
N PRO A 22 10.38 -11.73 -6.91
CA PRO A 22 10.24 -13.14 -7.34
C PRO A 22 9.63 -14.07 -6.30
N ALA A 23 9.70 -13.71 -5.01
CA ALA A 23 9.13 -14.52 -3.94
C ALA A 23 7.61 -14.74 -4.09
N TRP A 24 6.90 -13.82 -4.76
CA TRP A 24 5.44 -13.91 -4.93
C TRP A 24 4.92 -13.43 -6.29
N SER A 25 5.77 -12.87 -7.15
CA SER A 25 5.34 -12.24 -8.41
C SER A 25 4.67 -13.20 -9.40
N GLN A 26 4.95 -14.50 -9.29
CA GLN A 26 4.39 -15.52 -10.20
C GLN A 26 3.06 -16.07 -9.73
N ALA A 27 2.60 -15.75 -8.51
CA ALA A 27 1.30 -16.17 -8.04
C ALA A 27 0.20 -15.59 -8.93
N LEU A 28 -0.90 -16.33 -9.11
CA LEU A 28 -2.03 -15.86 -9.90
C LEU A 28 -2.85 -14.84 -9.08
N TYR A 29 -3.18 -13.71 -9.70
CA TYR A 29 -4.01 -12.69 -9.07
C TYR A 29 -4.84 -11.95 -10.12
N GLY A 30 -6.17 -12.02 -9.98
CA GLY A 30 -7.07 -11.38 -10.92
C GLY A 30 -7.00 -11.93 -12.34
N GLY A 31 -6.54 -13.18 -12.50
CA GLY A 31 -6.37 -13.81 -13.81
C GLY A 31 -5.04 -13.55 -14.47
N ASP A 32 -4.11 -12.86 -13.80
CA ASP A 32 -2.78 -12.55 -14.31
C ASP A 32 -1.73 -12.82 -13.23
N ALA A 33 -0.45 -12.65 -13.55
CA ALA A 33 0.61 -12.77 -12.56
C ALA A 33 0.52 -11.65 -11.52
N PHE A 34 0.75 -11.97 -10.27
CA PHE A 34 0.71 -11.01 -9.17
C PHE A 34 1.63 -9.79 -9.42
N GLY A 35 2.78 -10.03 -10.02
CA GLY A 35 3.72 -8.95 -10.38
C GLY A 35 3.11 -7.89 -11.29
N VAL A 36 2.06 -8.21 -12.04
CA VAL A 36 1.38 -7.28 -12.94
C VAL A 36 0.24 -6.55 -12.24
N THR A 37 -0.57 -7.26 -11.47
CA THR A 37 -1.85 -6.76 -10.95
C THR A 37 -1.88 -6.55 -9.43
N GLY A 38 -0.82 -6.91 -8.72
CA GLY A 38 -0.83 -7.04 -7.26
C GLY A 38 -0.50 -5.80 -6.44
N CYS A 39 -0.63 -4.58 -6.98
CA CYS A 39 -0.28 -3.37 -6.22
C CYS A 39 -1.16 -3.19 -4.97
N GLY A 40 -2.46 -3.44 -5.07
CA GLY A 40 -3.38 -3.30 -3.93
C GLY A 40 -3.04 -4.20 -2.76
N PRO A 41 -2.97 -5.52 -2.96
CA PRO A 41 -2.59 -6.44 -1.89
C PRO A 41 -1.20 -6.17 -1.31
N THR A 42 -0.24 -5.76 -2.15
CA THR A 42 1.10 -5.41 -1.67
C THR A 42 1.05 -4.20 -0.74
N CYS A 43 0.27 -3.18 -1.08
CA CYS A 43 0.08 -2.01 -0.21
C CYS A 43 -0.58 -2.38 1.12
N LEU A 44 -1.61 -3.22 1.11
CA LEU A 44 -2.27 -3.62 2.35
C LEU A 44 -1.34 -4.46 3.23
N ALA A 45 -0.52 -5.34 2.62
CA ALA A 45 0.49 -6.09 3.36
C ALA A 45 1.51 -5.16 4.03
N MET A 46 1.97 -4.11 3.34
CA MET A 46 2.89 -3.12 3.93
C MET A 46 2.26 -2.41 5.14
N ALA A 47 1.00 -2.00 5.04
CA ALA A 47 0.28 -1.38 6.14
C ALA A 47 0.11 -2.34 7.33
N TYR A 48 -0.21 -3.59 7.05
CA TYR A 48 -0.37 -4.63 8.07
C TYR A 48 0.92 -4.84 8.87
N VAL A 49 2.05 -4.95 8.19
CA VAL A 49 3.35 -5.09 8.87
C VAL A 49 3.65 -3.87 9.73
N ALA A 50 3.46 -2.67 9.20
CA ALA A 50 3.75 -1.43 9.92
C ALA A 50 2.94 -1.32 11.22
N LEU A 51 1.71 -1.81 11.23
CA LEU A 51 0.80 -1.67 12.37
C LEU A 51 0.88 -2.83 13.37
N THR A 52 1.20 -4.04 12.90
CA THR A 52 1.16 -5.24 13.75
C THR A 52 2.55 -5.79 14.07
N GLY A 53 3.54 -5.51 13.24
CA GLY A 53 4.86 -6.12 13.31
C GLY A 53 4.88 -7.60 12.97
N ARG A 54 3.77 -8.16 12.50
CA ARG A 54 3.64 -9.58 12.21
C ARG A 54 4.23 -9.90 10.84
N SER A 55 4.77 -11.10 10.72
CA SER A 55 5.40 -11.59 9.50
C SER A 55 4.61 -12.74 8.84
N ASP A 56 3.33 -12.88 9.21
CA ASP A 56 2.46 -13.97 8.80
C ASP A 56 1.62 -13.68 7.54
N LEU A 57 1.82 -12.52 6.93
CA LEU A 57 1.07 -12.12 5.74
C LEU A 57 2.02 -11.56 4.68
N SER A 58 2.23 -12.31 3.61
CA SER A 58 2.97 -11.83 2.44
C SER A 58 2.02 -11.06 1.50
N PRO A 59 2.56 -10.30 0.53
CA PRO A 59 1.73 -9.73 -0.54
C PRO A 59 0.84 -10.77 -1.24
N ALA A 60 1.37 -11.96 -1.53
CA ALA A 60 0.57 -13.03 -2.14
C ALA A 60 -0.54 -13.53 -1.22
N ASP A 61 -0.30 -13.59 0.09
CA ASP A 61 -1.33 -13.96 1.06
C ASP A 61 -2.46 -12.93 1.09
N ALA A 62 -2.12 -11.63 1.05
CA ALA A 62 -3.11 -10.57 0.93
C ALA A 62 -3.87 -10.67 -0.38
N GLY A 63 -3.18 -11.03 -1.47
CA GLY A 63 -3.82 -11.29 -2.76
C GLY A 63 -4.82 -12.44 -2.70
N ALA A 64 -4.47 -13.53 -2.03
CA ALA A 64 -5.37 -14.66 -1.84
C ALA A 64 -6.63 -14.26 -1.06
N LEU A 65 -6.50 -13.41 -0.06
CA LEU A 65 -7.65 -12.86 0.67
C LEU A 65 -8.54 -12.04 -0.27
N SER A 66 -7.95 -11.16 -1.07
CA SER A 66 -8.67 -10.35 -2.05
C SER A 66 -9.45 -11.23 -3.05
N GLU A 67 -8.82 -12.30 -3.53
CA GLU A 67 -9.47 -13.28 -4.42
C GLU A 67 -10.69 -13.91 -3.75
N ARG A 68 -10.55 -14.37 -2.51
CA ARG A 68 -11.65 -14.98 -1.75
C ARG A 68 -12.80 -14.00 -1.52
N MET A 69 -12.50 -12.72 -1.41
CA MET A 69 -13.50 -11.66 -1.20
C MET A 69 -14.13 -11.14 -2.50
N GLY A 70 -13.70 -11.65 -3.65
CA GLY A 70 -14.20 -11.19 -4.93
C GLY A 70 -13.72 -9.80 -5.32
N CYS A 71 -12.59 -9.35 -4.77
CA CYS A 71 -12.05 -8.01 -5.01
C CYS A 71 -10.99 -7.96 -6.11
N ALA A 72 -10.57 -9.11 -6.65
CA ALA A 72 -9.52 -9.18 -7.67
C ALA A 72 -10.10 -9.30 -9.08
N SER A 73 -9.49 -8.60 -10.03
CA SER A 73 -9.84 -8.71 -11.45
C SER A 73 -8.59 -8.39 -12.30
N SER A 74 -8.72 -8.51 -13.62
CA SER A 74 -7.66 -8.11 -14.55
C SER A 74 -7.32 -6.62 -14.48
N ASP A 75 -8.23 -5.80 -13.93
CA ASP A 75 -8.01 -4.37 -13.71
C ASP A 75 -7.34 -4.07 -12.36
N GLY A 76 -7.06 -5.09 -11.56
CA GLY A 76 -6.42 -4.95 -10.26
C GLY A 76 -7.37 -5.24 -9.09
N THR A 77 -7.36 -4.36 -8.09
CA THR A 77 -8.04 -4.56 -6.81
C THR A 77 -9.18 -3.55 -6.62
N ALA A 78 -10.35 -4.05 -6.23
CA ALA A 78 -11.49 -3.20 -5.90
C ALA A 78 -11.21 -2.39 -4.62
N TRP A 79 -11.71 -1.16 -4.55
CA TRP A 79 -11.55 -0.29 -3.38
C TRP A 79 -12.11 -0.91 -2.09
N ALA A 80 -13.15 -1.73 -2.19
CA ALA A 80 -13.73 -2.43 -1.04
C ALA A 80 -12.70 -3.28 -0.28
N PHE A 81 -11.65 -3.77 -0.94
CA PHE A 81 -10.59 -4.51 -0.27
C PHE A 81 -9.85 -3.66 0.76
N MET A 82 -9.75 -2.35 0.52
CA MET A 82 -9.05 -1.44 1.42
C MET A 82 -9.84 -1.16 2.71
N THR A 83 -11.14 -1.43 2.73
CA THR A 83 -11.99 -1.35 3.93
C THR A 83 -12.30 -2.74 4.49
N GLU A 84 -13.00 -3.56 3.73
CA GLU A 84 -13.44 -4.89 4.17
C GLU A 84 -12.27 -5.87 4.34
N GLY A 85 -11.29 -5.82 3.43
CA GLY A 85 -10.08 -6.64 3.55
C GLY A 85 -9.25 -6.26 4.76
N ALA A 86 -9.09 -4.96 5.00
CA ALA A 86 -8.38 -4.45 6.18
C ALA A 86 -9.07 -4.91 7.47
N ALA A 87 -10.39 -4.86 7.53
CA ALA A 87 -11.15 -5.35 8.70
C ALA A 87 -10.92 -6.84 8.96
N GLN A 88 -10.82 -7.65 7.92
CA GLN A 88 -10.50 -9.08 8.03
C GLN A 88 -9.11 -9.30 8.65
N LEU A 89 -8.20 -8.36 8.48
CA LEU A 89 -6.85 -8.41 9.02
C LEU A 89 -6.73 -7.75 10.40
N GLY A 90 -7.83 -7.31 10.99
CA GLY A 90 -7.83 -6.65 12.28
C GLY A 90 -7.38 -5.19 12.23
N LEU A 91 -7.51 -4.54 11.09
CA LEU A 91 -7.17 -3.13 10.91
C LEU A 91 -8.44 -2.28 10.82
N CYS A 92 -8.35 -1.06 11.33
CA CYS A 92 -9.40 -0.05 11.20
C CYS A 92 -8.96 1.01 10.20
N GLU A 93 -9.85 1.45 9.33
CA GLU A 93 -9.56 2.53 8.40
C GLU A 93 -10.31 3.80 8.77
N GLU A 94 -9.72 4.94 8.39
CA GLU A 94 -10.37 6.24 8.34
C GLU A 94 -10.14 6.82 6.96
N LEU A 95 -11.07 7.62 6.47
CA LEU A 95 -10.92 8.31 5.20
C LEU A 95 -10.43 9.74 5.45
N PRO A 96 -9.12 10.02 5.23
CA PRO A 96 -8.63 11.39 5.38
C PRO A 96 -9.33 12.32 4.40
N ALA A 97 -9.75 13.49 4.89
CA ALA A 97 -10.49 14.45 4.07
C ALA A 97 -9.58 15.41 3.29
N ASP A 98 -8.35 15.64 3.78
CA ASP A 98 -7.47 16.68 3.27
C ASP A 98 -6.01 16.40 3.63
N GLU A 99 -5.11 17.29 3.21
CA GLU A 99 -3.68 17.19 3.52
C GLU A 99 -3.42 17.17 5.02
N LEU A 100 -4.13 18.00 5.80
CA LEU A 100 -3.93 18.07 7.25
C LEU A 100 -4.24 16.73 7.92
N SER A 101 -5.32 16.07 7.52
CA SER A 101 -5.71 14.75 8.02
C SER A 101 -4.67 13.69 7.67
N VAL A 102 -4.11 13.77 6.45
CA VAL A 102 -3.03 12.86 6.02
C VAL A 102 -1.78 13.09 6.88
N ARG A 103 -1.37 14.34 7.07
CA ARG A 103 -0.21 14.67 7.90
C ARG A 103 -0.38 14.17 9.33
N ARG A 104 -1.55 14.36 9.91
CA ARG A 104 -1.86 13.88 11.27
C ARG A 104 -1.77 12.35 11.35
N ALA A 105 -2.28 11.64 10.36
CA ALA A 105 -2.19 10.18 10.32
C ALA A 105 -0.72 9.72 10.29
N LEU A 106 0.10 10.31 9.41
CA LEU A 106 1.49 9.93 9.28
C LEU A 106 2.30 10.23 10.55
N VAL A 107 2.09 11.39 11.16
CA VAL A 107 2.75 11.76 12.43
C VAL A 107 2.35 10.79 13.55
N ALA A 108 1.12 10.30 13.55
CA ALA A 108 0.65 9.30 14.51
C ALA A 108 1.11 7.87 14.21
N GLY A 109 1.93 7.67 13.18
CA GLY A 109 2.41 6.34 12.78
C GLY A 109 1.39 5.51 12.03
N ARG A 110 0.36 6.13 11.47
CA ARG A 110 -0.68 5.44 10.70
C ARG A 110 -0.37 5.55 9.21
N PRO A 111 -0.08 4.44 8.52
CA PRO A 111 0.16 4.47 7.08
C PRO A 111 -1.13 4.80 6.32
N VAL A 112 -0.97 5.44 5.18
CA VAL A 112 -2.09 5.83 4.32
C VAL A 112 -1.93 5.18 2.96
N ILE A 113 -2.94 4.43 2.51
CA ILE A 113 -2.97 3.89 1.16
C ILE A 113 -3.71 4.88 0.27
N CYS A 114 -3.15 5.12 -0.92
CA CYS A 114 -3.73 6.01 -1.93
C CYS A 114 -4.06 5.23 -3.19
N SER A 115 -5.26 5.45 -3.71
CA SER A 115 -5.62 5.05 -5.07
C SER A 115 -5.26 6.20 -5.98
N MET A 116 -4.30 5.99 -6.89
CA MET A 116 -3.77 7.03 -7.77
C MET A 116 -4.49 7.01 -9.12
N GLY A 117 -4.79 8.19 -9.64
CA GLY A 117 -5.22 8.37 -11.01
C GLY A 117 -4.04 8.60 -11.95
N PRO A 118 -4.31 8.79 -13.26
CA PRO A 118 -3.24 9.01 -14.25
C PRO A 118 -2.36 10.20 -13.89
N GLY A 119 -1.05 10.02 -14.04
CA GLY A 119 -0.05 11.03 -13.72
C GLY A 119 1.32 10.42 -13.50
N ASP A 120 2.00 10.87 -12.46
CA ASP A 120 3.39 10.44 -12.18
C ASP A 120 3.53 8.97 -11.77
N PHE A 121 2.45 8.36 -11.30
CA PHE A 121 2.50 7.01 -10.71
C PHE A 121 1.93 5.93 -11.62
N THR A 122 1.09 6.30 -12.56
CA THR A 122 0.38 5.35 -13.42
C THR A 122 -0.22 6.08 -14.62
N SER A 123 -0.48 5.33 -15.69
CA SER A 123 -1.25 5.85 -16.83
C SER A 123 -2.75 5.55 -16.68
N THR A 124 -3.14 4.65 -15.78
CA THR A 124 -4.53 4.19 -15.62
C THR A 124 -5.00 4.28 -14.16
N GLY A 125 -4.46 3.46 -13.30
CA GLY A 125 -4.77 3.38 -11.88
C GLY A 125 -3.70 2.58 -11.16
N HIS A 126 -3.50 2.88 -9.87
CA HIS A 126 -2.42 2.28 -9.08
C HIS A 126 -2.69 2.52 -7.60
N PHE A 127 -2.08 1.71 -6.74
CA PHE A 127 -2.08 1.95 -5.30
C PHE A 127 -0.65 2.17 -4.83
N ILE A 128 -0.47 3.13 -3.94
CA ILE A 128 0.79 3.38 -3.24
C ILE A 128 0.53 3.54 -1.74
N VAL A 129 1.59 3.45 -0.93
CA VAL A 129 1.51 3.73 0.52
C VAL A 129 2.25 5.03 0.81
N LEU A 130 1.60 5.91 1.56
CA LEU A 130 2.27 7.05 2.19
C LEU A 130 2.80 6.54 3.53
N ALA A 131 4.12 6.56 3.70
CA ALA A 131 4.80 5.88 4.79
C ALA A 131 5.24 6.81 5.92
N GLY A 132 5.49 8.08 5.61
CA GLY A 132 5.97 9.01 6.60
C GLY A 132 6.29 10.38 6.03
N ILE A 133 6.79 11.25 6.89
CA ILE A 133 7.24 12.61 6.55
C ILE A 133 8.70 12.71 6.97
N ASP A 134 9.56 13.19 6.07
CA ASP A 134 10.98 13.33 6.38
C ASP A 134 11.26 14.62 7.18
N GLU A 135 12.53 14.83 7.52
CA GLU A 135 12.98 15.99 8.30
C GLU A 135 12.78 17.33 7.58
N HIS A 136 12.56 17.30 6.27
CA HIS A 136 12.28 18.51 5.47
C HIS A 136 10.79 18.72 5.19
N GLY A 137 9.93 17.90 5.83
CA GLY A 137 8.48 17.98 5.65
C GLY A 137 7.99 17.35 4.35
N ARG A 138 8.83 16.58 3.68
CA ARG A 138 8.47 15.91 2.43
C ARG A 138 7.92 14.52 2.68
N LEU A 139 7.12 14.06 1.74
CA LEU A 139 6.42 12.79 1.83
C LEU A 139 7.33 11.63 1.43
N GLU A 140 7.42 10.64 2.31
CA GLU A 140 8.05 9.35 2.01
C GLU A 140 6.97 8.37 1.60
N ILE A 141 7.17 7.70 0.47
CA ILE A 141 6.19 6.75 -0.06
C ILE A 141 6.81 5.37 -0.24
N ARG A 142 5.92 4.37 -0.40
CA ARG A 142 6.28 3.04 -0.90
C ARG A 142 5.41 2.78 -2.12
N ASP A 143 6.05 2.69 -3.28
CA ASP A 143 5.37 2.33 -4.51
C ASP A 143 5.68 0.86 -4.80
N PRO A 144 4.69 -0.03 -4.73
CA PRO A 144 4.92 -1.47 -4.90
C PRO A 144 5.42 -1.83 -6.30
N ASN A 145 5.35 -0.92 -7.27
CA ASN A 145 5.78 -1.16 -8.64
C ASN A 145 6.99 -0.32 -9.08
N SER A 146 7.61 0.43 -8.16
CA SER A 146 8.71 1.32 -8.57
C SER A 146 9.72 1.57 -7.45
N PRO A 147 10.91 0.96 -7.54
CA PRO A 147 12.03 1.33 -6.68
C PRO A 147 12.43 2.80 -6.83
N GLU A 148 12.36 3.34 -8.04
CA GLU A 148 12.74 4.73 -8.34
C GLU A 148 11.82 5.71 -7.62
N ARG A 149 10.50 5.51 -7.69
CA ARG A 149 9.55 6.37 -7.01
C ARG A 149 9.61 6.23 -5.49
N THR A 150 9.95 5.03 -5.00
CA THR A 150 10.12 4.77 -3.57
C THR A 150 11.39 5.43 -3.01
N ALA A 151 12.44 5.53 -3.81
CA ALA A 151 13.73 6.04 -3.37
C ALA A 151 13.76 7.55 -3.16
N LYS A 152 12.85 8.29 -3.75
CA LYS A 152 12.82 9.75 -3.60
C LYS A 152 11.68 10.21 -2.71
N THR A 153 11.79 11.44 -2.19
CA THR A 153 10.71 12.07 -1.44
C THR A 153 9.85 12.92 -2.38
N TRP A 154 8.65 13.24 -1.94
CA TRP A 154 7.64 13.87 -2.77
C TRP A 154 7.02 15.08 -2.07
N ASP A 155 6.60 16.05 -2.86
CA ASP A 155 5.77 17.15 -2.40
C ASP A 155 4.34 16.63 -2.14
N PHE A 156 3.73 17.04 -1.02
CA PHE A 156 2.37 16.62 -0.67
C PHE A 156 1.36 16.96 -1.75
N ASP A 157 1.40 18.19 -2.25
CA ASP A 157 0.45 18.64 -3.27
C ASP A 157 0.55 17.79 -4.54
N THR A 158 1.77 17.50 -4.98
CA THR A 158 2.00 16.67 -6.18
C THR A 158 1.35 15.30 -6.06
N VAL A 159 1.47 14.66 -4.89
CA VAL A 159 0.88 13.33 -4.68
C VAL A 159 -0.62 13.41 -4.49
N LEU A 160 -1.09 14.29 -3.60
CA LEU A 160 -2.49 14.33 -3.20
C LEU A 160 -3.42 14.75 -4.34
N ARG A 161 -3.00 15.66 -5.21
CA ARG A 161 -3.83 16.05 -6.37
C ARG A 161 -4.03 14.93 -7.40
N GLN A 162 -3.21 13.87 -7.34
CA GLN A 162 -3.33 12.69 -8.20
C GLN A 162 -4.11 11.56 -7.54
N CYS A 163 -4.46 11.70 -6.26
CA CYS A 163 -5.20 10.69 -5.51
C CYS A 163 -6.68 10.73 -5.84
N ARG A 164 -7.27 9.55 -6.05
CA ARG A 164 -8.71 9.38 -6.21
C ARG A 164 -9.40 9.05 -4.88
N ASN A 165 -8.70 8.33 -4.00
CA ASN A 165 -9.18 8.00 -2.67
C ASN A 165 -8.01 7.68 -1.74
N LEU A 166 -8.25 7.81 -0.44
CA LEU A 166 -7.26 7.67 0.63
C LEU A 166 -7.85 6.87 1.77
N TRP A 167 -7.05 5.97 2.38
CA TRP A 167 -7.42 5.21 3.57
C TRP A 167 -6.27 5.26 4.56
N ALA A 168 -6.50 5.80 5.76
CA ALA A 168 -5.54 5.78 6.85
C ALA A 168 -5.87 4.63 7.79
N TYR A 169 -4.85 3.92 8.28
CA TYR A 169 -5.05 2.69 9.05
C TYR A 169 -4.52 2.80 10.46
N SER A 170 -5.22 2.12 11.38
CA SER A 170 -4.74 1.84 12.73
C SER A 170 -5.02 0.38 13.05
N ALA A 171 -4.30 -0.16 14.05
CA ALA A 171 -4.60 -1.50 14.54
C ALA A 171 -5.89 -1.46 15.36
N ALA A 172 -6.72 -2.47 15.19
CA ALA A 172 -7.95 -2.60 15.94
C ALA A 172 -7.67 -3.04 17.38
#